data_eead79040263153af0df5377eaaf558a
#
_entry.id   eead79040263153af0df5377eaaf558a
#
_cell.length_a   1.000
_cell.length_b   1.000
_cell.length_c   1.000
_cell.angle_alpha   90.00
_cell.angle_beta   90.00
_cell.angle_gamma   90.00
#
_symmetry.space_group_name_H-M   'P 1'
#
loop_
_entity.id
_entity.type
_entity.pdbx_description
1 polymer ?
#
loop_
_entity_poly.entity_id
_entity_poly.type
_entity_poly.pdbx_seq_one_letter_code
_entity_poly.pdbx_strand_id
1 'polypeptide(L)'
;MLTKKIIDLIEANALQLSKEIKRELLLHQSTRSYQKIDEKTLHDWIYDVCSRFSYWLDEDRKKGEVQQHYKNLGRERFRQGFELPEVISALYLTKRRLWGFIAASREADSALNLNQIVEASFLLVRFFDHAVLHVSEGYEESLRSKYGYEAPLSNPERLSEAIAAKQKLEQPIYEEPKLPSLCFTKGMIRFG
;
A
#
# COMPACT_ATOMS: atom_id res chain seq x y z
N MET A 1 9.05 23.92 -1.95
CA MET A 1 9.53 24.27 -3.32
C MET A 1 10.37 23.19 -4.00
N LEU A 2 10.99 22.32 -3.27
CA LEU A 2 11.95 21.32 -3.80
C LEU A 2 11.29 19.98 -4.13
N THR A 3 10.26 19.59 -3.40
CA THR A 3 9.37 18.48 -3.76
C THR A 3 8.76 18.66 -5.15
N LYS A 4 8.54 19.92 -5.57
CA LYS A 4 8.05 20.25 -6.91
C LYS A 4 8.97 19.75 -8.00
N LYS A 5 10.31 19.88 -7.85
CA LYS A 5 11.27 19.41 -8.86
C LYS A 5 11.19 17.91 -9.11
N ILE A 6 10.97 17.11 -8.06
CA ILE A 6 10.86 15.66 -8.18
C ILE A 6 9.52 15.29 -8.85
N ILE A 7 8.46 16.00 -8.54
CA ILE A 7 7.17 15.84 -9.21
C ILE A 7 7.30 16.21 -10.70
N ASP A 8 7.88 17.36 -10.99
CA ASP A 8 8.13 17.82 -12.36
C ASP A 8 9.03 16.82 -13.12
N LEU A 9 9.99 16.19 -12.44
CA LEU A 9 10.85 15.14 -13.03
C LEU A 9 10.06 13.88 -13.39
N ILE A 10 9.15 13.43 -12.55
CA ILE A 10 8.23 12.29 -12.84
C ILE A 10 7.37 12.64 -14.05
N GLU A 11 6.73 13.81 -14.05
CA GLU A 11 5.85 14.24 -15.13
C GLU A 11 6.61 14.40 -16.47
N ALA A 12 7.80 14.98 -16.44
CA ALA A 12 8.66 15.10 -17.63
C ALA A 12 9.09 13.74 -18.21
N ASN A 13 9.16 12.69 -17.38
CA ASN A 13 9.53 11.34 -17.80
C ASN A 13 8.33 10.37 -17.86
N ALA A 14 7.10 10.88 -17.84
CA ALA A 14 5.88 10.08 -17.77
C ALA A 14 5.79 9.01 -18.86
N LEU A 15 6.19 9.31 -20.09
CA LEU A 15 6.17 8.37 -21.21
C LEU A 15 7.12 7.18 -21.00
N GLN A 16 8.32 7.43 -20.49
CA GLN A 16 9.27 6.37 -20.19
C GLN A 16 8.77 5.53 -19.01
N LEU A 17 8.41 6.19 -17.93
CA LEU A 17 7.92 5.54 -16.70
C LEU A 17 6.69 4.67 -16.96
N SER A 18 5.71 5.17 -17.72
CA SER A 18 4.52 4.40 -18.04
C SER A 18 4.81 3.13 -18.85
N LYS A 19 5.76 3.19 -19.79
CA LYS A 19 6.21 2.01 -20.54
C LYS A 19 6.90 0.98 -19.64
N GLU A 20 7.76 1.44 -18.73
CA GLU A 20 8.48 0.56 -17.80
C GLU A 20 7.53 -0.09 -16.80
N ILE A 21 6.60 0.69 -16.20
CA ILE A 21 5.59 0.18 -15.28
C ILE A 21 4.68 -0.82 -15.99
N LYS A 22 4.17 -0.48 -17.20
CA LYS A 22 3.36 -1.40 -17.99
C LYS A 22 4.07 -2.73 -18.20
N ARG A 23 5.33 -2.70 -18.64
CA ARG A 23 6.13 -3.91 -18.86
C ARG A 23 6.25 -4.73 -17.57
N GLU A 24 6.49 -4.09 -16.44
CA GLU A 24 6.61 -4.76 -15.15
C GLU A 24 5.28 -5.43 -14.75
N LEU A 25 4.14 -4.73 -14.88
CA LEU A 25 2.83 -5.27 -14.58
C LEU A 25 2.46 -6.47 -15.45
N LEU A 26 2.85 -6.46 -16.73
CA LEU A 26 2.57 -7.56 -17.65
C LEU A 26 3.43 -8.81 -17.39
N LEU A 27 4.63 -8.63 -16.84
CA LEU A 27 5.57 -9.72 -16.59
C LEU A 27 5.52 -10.30 -15.18
N HIS A 28 5.00 -9.54 -14.22
CA HIS A 28 5.05 -9.95 -12.82
C HIS A 28 3.97 -10.98 -12.48
N GLN A 29 4.36 -12.01 -11.72
CA GLN A 29 3.44 -13.13 -11.38
C GLN A 29 2.24 -12.69 -10.53
N SER A 30 2.40 -11.67 -9.67
CA SER A 30 1.32 -11.18 -8.82
C SER A 30 0.32 -10.25 -9.53
N THR A 31 0.44 -10.06 -10.83
CA THR A 31 -0.41 -9.17 -11.63
C THR A 31 -0.85 -9.82 -12.95
N ARG A 32 -1.06 -11.14 -12.94
CA ARG A 32 -1.37 -11.92 -14.17
C ARG A 32 -2.63 -11.44 -14.90
N SER A 33 -3.65 -11.02 -14.15
CA SER A 33 -4.90 -10.54 -14.75
C SER A 33 -4.73 -9.27 -15.58
N TYR A 34 -3.65 -8.50 -15.36
CA TYR A 34 -3.33 -7.32 -16.16
C TYR A 34 -2.97 -7.65 -17.61
N GLN A 35 -2.55 -8.90 -17.90
CA GLN A 35 -2.34 -9.39 -19.26
C GLN A 35 -3.64 -9.48 -20.10
N LYS A 36 -4.82 -9.46 -19.44
CA LYS A 36 -6.12 -9.47 -20.09
C LYS A 36 -6.59 -8.08 -20.53
N ILE A 37 -5.94 -7.04 -20.03
CA ILE A 37 -6.25 -5.65 -20.39
C ILE A 37 -5.56 -5.34 -21.73
N ASP A 38 -6.27 -4.63 -22.60
CA ASP A 38 -5.65 -4.06 -23.79
C ASP A 38 -4.44 -3.20 -23.44
N GLU A 39 -3.32 -3.45 -24.10
CA GLU A 39 -2.04 -2.82 -23.78
C GLU A 39 -2.06 -1.29 -23.89
N LYS A 40 -2.84 -0.76 -24.83
CA LYS A 40 -2.99 0.68 -24.98
C LYS A 40 -3.75 1.25 -23.80
N THR A 41 -4.87 0.65 -23.44
CA THR A 41 -5.69 1.05 -22.29
C THR A 41 -4.87 1.03 -20.99
N LEU A 42 -4.11 -0.05 -20.77
CA LEU A 42 -3.24 -0.14 -19.60
C LEU A 42 -2.16 0.95 -19.58
N HIS A 43 -1.54 1.20 -20.76
CA HIS A 43 -0.54 2.27 -20.89
C HIS A 43 -1.16 3.64 -20.61
N ASP A 44 -2.33 3.94 -21.16
CA ASP A 44 -2.99 5.23 -21.02
C ASP A 44 -3.35 5.54 -19.56
N TRP A 45 -3.79 4.54 -18.80
CA TRP A 45 -4.05 4.69 -17.36
C TRP A 45 -2.78 5.01 -16.56
N ILE A 46 -1.70 4.28 -16.82
CA ILE A 46 -0.43 4.50 -16.12
C ILE A 46 0.16 5.86 -16.53
N TYR A 47 0.07 6.20 -17.81
CA TYR A 47 0.53 7.48 -18.33
C TYR A 47 -0.22 8.66 -17.70
N ASP A 48 -1.54 8.57 -17.54
CA ASP A 48 -2.33 9.60 -16.89
C ASP A 48 -1.86 9.87 -15.45
N VAL A 49 -1.60 8.80 -14.69
CA VAL A 49 -1.07 8.95 -13.33
C VAL A 49 0.31 9.61 -13.32
N CYS A 50 1.22 9.17 -14.20
CA CYS A 50 2.58 9.70 -14.24
C CYS A 50 2.65 11.14 -14.78
N SER A 51 1.85 11.47 -15.81
CA SER A 51 1.89 12.77 -16.50
C SER A 51 1.18 13.89 -15.75
N ARG A 52 0.33 13.54 -14.80
CA ARG A 52 -0.42 14.47 -13.95
C ARG A 52 -0.18 14.18 -12.48
N PHE A 53 1.03 13.81 -12.13
CA PHE A 53 1.34 13.35 -10.77
C PHE A 53 1.12 14.45 -9.73
N SER A 54 1.43 15.72 -10.06
CA SER A 54 1.14 16.88 -9.21
C SER A 54 -0.36 17.01 -8.90
N TYR A 55 -1.23 16.73 -9.89
CA TYR A 55 -2.67 16.74 -9.71
C TYR A 55 -3.15 15.70 -8.70
N TRP A 56 -2.57 14.49 -8.77
CA TRP A 56 -2.95 13.40 -7.87
C TRP A 56 -2.44 13.60 -6.44
N LEU A 57 -1.38 14.42 -6.25
CA LEU A 57 -0.81 14.75 -4.93
C LEU A 57 -1.48 15.96 -4.27
N ASP A 58 -2.31 16.74 -4.97
CA ASP A 58 -3.00 17.91 -4.43
C ASP A 58 -4.21 17.50 -3.59
N GLU A 59 -3.92 16.98 -2.38
CA GLU A 59 -4.94 16.49 -1.46
C GLU A 59 -5.87 17.57 -0.93
N ASP A 60 -5.37 18.80 -0.79
CA ASP A 60 -6.15 19.89 -0.15
C ASP A 60 -7.29 20.35 -1.04
N ARG A 61 -7.09 20.35 -2.37
CA ARG A 61 -8.08 20.81 -3.34
C ARG A 61 -8.99 19.70 -3.88
N LYS A 62 -8.51 18.44 -3.89
CA LYS A 62 -9.14 17.38 -4.67
C LYS A 62 -9.30 16.06 -3.91
N LYS A 63 -9.20 16.07 -2.59
CA LYS A 63 -9.29 14.88 -1.74
C LYS A 63 -10.47 13.96 -2.10
N GLY A 64 -11.65 14.54 -2.34
CA GLY A 64 -12.84 13.79 -2.73
C GLY A 64 -12.75 13.18 -4.14
N GLU A 65 -12.12 13.87 -5.10
CA GLU A 65 -11.98 13.39 -6.49
C GLU A 65 -10.99 12.23 -6.57
N VAL A 66 -9.84 12.35 -5.91
CA VAL A 66 -8.80 11.30 -5.85
C VAL A 66 -9.36 10.05 -5.16
N GLN A 67 -10.02 10.23 -4.01
CA GLN A 67 -10.70 9.15 -3.31
C GLN A 67 -11.72 8.44 -4.21
N GLN A 68 -12.59 9.20 -4.86
CA GLN A 68 -13.63 8.63 -5.73
C GLN A 68 -13.04 7.92 -6.94
N HIS A 69 -11.95 8.45 -7.52
CA HIS A 69 -11.22 7.81 -8.61
C HIS A 69 -10.74 6.41 -8.21
N TYR A 70 -10.05 6.28 -7.07
CA TYR A 70 -9.54 4.98 -6.62
C TYR A 70 -10.64 4.03 -6.14
N LYS A 71 -11.72 4.52 -5.55
CA LYS A 71 -12.91 3.70 -5.28
C LYS A 71 -13.52 3.15 -6.58
N ASN A 72 -13.65 3.98 -7.59
CA ASN A 72 -14.15 3.55 -8.90
C ASN A 72 -13.22 2.53 -9.55
N LEU A 73 -11.90 2.71 -9.45
CA LEU A 73 -10.92 1.74 -9.90
C LEU A 73 -11.12 0.37 -9.23
N GLY A 74 -11.31 0.35 -7.90
CA GLY A 74 -11.58 -0.88 -7.17
C GLY A 74 -12.84 -1.59 -7.64
N ARG A 75 -13.94 -0.85 -7.82
CA ARG A 75 -15.21 -1.37 -8.35
C ARG A 75 -15.05 -1.95 -9.75
N GLU A 76 -14.30 -1.25 -10.61
CA GLU A 76 -14.05 -1.66 -11.98
C GLU A 76 -13.23 -2.94 -12.04
N ARG A 77 -12.16 -3.05 -11.27
CA ARG A 77 -11.34 -4.25 -11.20
C ARG A 77 -12.11 -5.46 -10.69
N PHE A 78 -13.00 -5.26 -9.71
CA PHE A 78 -13.91 -6.31 -9.26
C PHE A 78 -14.83 -6.80 -10.39
N ARG A 79 -15.46 -5.88 -11.15
CA ARG A 79 -16.31 -6.24 -12.30
C ARG A 79 -15.56 -6.98 -13.39
N GLN A 80 -14.30 -6.62 -13.61
CA GLN A 80 -13.41 -7.27 -14.58
C GLN A 80 -12.90 -8.64 -14.09
N GLY A 81 -13.20 -9.05 -12.86
CA GLY A 81 -12.80 -10.34 -12.30
C GLY A 81 -11.35 -10.39 -11.84
N PHE A 82 -10.75 -9.24 -11.52
CA PHE A 82 -9.44 -9.20 -10.87
C PHE A 82 -9.56 -9.61 -9.42
N GLU A 83 -8.56 -10.30 -8.89
CA GLU A 83 -8.43 -10.52 -7.47
C GLU A 83 -7.87 -9.27 -6.78
N LEU A 84 -8.38 -8.93 -5.59
CA LEU A 84 -7.92 -7.75 -4.85
C LEU A 84 -6.40 -7.73 -4.61
N PRO A 85 -5.75 -8.86 -4.24
CA PRO A 85 -4.29 -8.90 -4.12
C PRO A 85 -3.53 -8.52 -5.39
N GLU A 86 -4.06 -8.84 -6.58
CA GLU A 86 -3.44 -8.44 -7.85
C GLU A 86 -3.51 -6.92 -8.06
N VAL A 87 -4.65 -6.32 -7.72
CA VAL A 87 -4.84 -4.86 -7.82
C VAL A 87 -3.92 -4.12 -6.86
N ILE A 88 -3.82 -4.59 -5.63
CA ILE A 88 -2.89 -4.04 -4.62
C ILE A 88 -1.43 -4.22 -5.08
N SER A 89 -1.08 -5.39 -5.61
CA SER A 89 0.27 -5.66 -6.14
C SER A 89 0.64 -4.70 -7.26
N ALA A 90 -0.31 -4.37 -8.17
CA ALA A 90 -0.05 -3.40 -9.23
C ALA A 90 0.26 -2.00 -8.69
N LEU A 91 -0.45 -1.55 -7.65
CA LEU A 91 -0.15 -0.27 -6.98
C LEU A 91 1.23 -0.29 -6.32
N TYR A 92 1.61 -1.39 -5.65
CA TYR A 92 2.94 -1.53 -5.05
C TYR A 92 4.07 -1.57 -6.08
N LEU A 93 3.89 -2.26 -7.20
CA LEU A 93 4.87 -2.29 -8.29
C LEU A 93 5.05 -0.89 -8.89
N THR A 94 3.95 -0.16 -9.10
CA THR A 94 3.97 1.23 -9.56
C THR A 94 4.71 2.13 -8.57
N LYS A 95 4.38 2.07 -7.28
CA LYS A 95 5.08 2.81 -6.20
C LYS A 95 6.58 2.51 -6.22
N ARG A 96 6.95 1.24 -6.28
CA ARG A 96 8.36 0.79 -6.29
C ARG A 96 9.12 1.33 -7.49
N ARG A 97 8.50 1.34 -8.67
CA ARG A 97 9.13 1.86 -9.89
C ARG A 97 9.36 3.37 -9.81
N LEU A 98 8.35 4.12 -9.39
CA LEU A 98 8.47 5.57 -9.20
C LEU A 98 9.53 5.90 -8.14
N TRP A 99 9.55 5.16 -7.03
CA TRP A 99 10.57 5.30 -6.00
C TRP A 99 11.98 5.03 -6.54
N GLY A 100 12.17 3.93 -7.27
CA GLY A 100 13.45 3.58 -7.88
C GLY A 100 13.95 4.65 -8.86
N PHE A 101 13.03 5.25 -9.63
CA PHE A 101 13.34 6.36 -10.53
C PHE A 101 13.81 7.60 -9.76
N ILE A 102 13.11 7.98 -8.69
CA ILE A 102 13.51 9.10 -7.82
C ILE A 102 14.90 8.85 -7.21
N ALA A 103 15.12 7.65 -6.66
CA ALA A 103 16.35 7.28 -6.00
C ALA A 103 17.55 7.21 -6.98
N ALA A 104 17.32 6.88 -8.24
CA ALA A 104 18.35 6.83 -9.28
C ALA A 104 18.61 8.21 -9.93
N SER A 105 17.81 9.23 -9.63
CA SER A 105 18.00 10.56 -10.18
C SER A 105 19.28 11.19 -9.66
N ARG A 106 20.02 11.90 -10.53
CA ARG A 106 21.28 12.60 -10.16
C ARG A 106 21.09 13.71 -9.12
N GLU A 107 19.85 14.02 -8.78
CA GLU A 107 19.48 14.96 -7.71
C GLU A 107 19.91 14.45 -6.31
N ALA A 108 20.31 13.17 -6.19
CA ALA A 108 20.72 12.55 -4.93
C ALA A 108 22.13 12.96 -4.41
N ASP A 109 22.92 13.70 -5.19
CA ASP A 109 24.36 13.88 -4.93
C ASP A 109 24.72 14.95 -3.88
N SER A 110 23.74 15.58 -3.23
CA SER A 110 24.02 16.54 -2.13
C SER A 110 23.14 16.30 -0.91
N ALA A 111 23.62 16.68 0.29
CA ALA A 111 22.85 16.54 1.53
C ALA A 111 21.52 17.32 1.50
N LEU A 112 21.46 18.43 0.75
CA LEU A 112 20.24 19.21 0.55
C LEU A 112 19.23 18.45 -0.31
N ASN A 113 19.72 17.70 -1.29
CA ASN A 113 18.91 16.86 -2.17
C ASN A 113 18.41 15.61 -1.46
N LEU A 114 19.13 15.08 -0.46
CA LEU A 114 18.70 13.94 0.33
C LEU A 114 17.40 14.23 1.10
N ASN A 115 17.31 15.40 1.76
CA ASN A 115 16.08 15.80 2.46
C ASN A 115 14.88 15.89 1.51
N GLN A 116 15.11 16.38 0.27
CA GLN A 116 14.07 16.49 -0.76
C GLN A 116 13.57 15.12 -1.25
N ILE A 117 14.51 14.18 -1.40
CA ILE A 117 14.19 12.80 -1.76
C ILE A 117 13.36 12.15 -0.64
N VAL A 118 13.72 12.40 0.61
CA VAL A 118 12.97 11.92 1.77
C VAL A 118 11.56 12.51 1.79
N GLU A 119 11.40 13.82 1.62
CA GLU A 119 10.07 14.47 1.54
C GLU A 119 9.22 13.91 0.39
N ALA A 120 9.80 13.80 -0.82
CA ALA A 120 9.10 13.24 -1.97
C ALA A 120 8.71 11.78 -1.74
N SER A 121 9.53 11.03 -1.00
CA SER A 121 9.24 9.65 -0.61
C SER A 121 8.03 9.56 0.30
N PHE A 122 7.95 10.43 1.30
CA PHE A 122 6.79 10.47 2.18
C PHE A 122 5.50 10.80 1.43
N LEU A 123 5.55 11.75 0.48
CA LEU A 123 4.40 12.06 -0.37
C LEU A 123 4.00 10.86 -1.23
N LEU A 124 4.97 10.20 -1.87
CA LEU A 124 4.74 9.02 -2.68
C LEU A 124 4.11 7.89 -1.86
N VAL A 125 4.68 7.61 -0.67
CA VAL A 125 4.16 6.57 0.23
C VAL A 125 2.73 6.91 0.63
N ARG A 126 2.46 8.12 1.14
CA ARG A 126 1.14 8.55 1.56
C ARG A 126 0.11 8.45 0.43
N PHE A 127 0.46 8.89 -0.78
CA PHE A 127 -0.40 8.81 -1.94
C PHE A 127 -0.81 7.35 -2.25
N PHE A 128 0.16 6.45 -2.33
CA PHE A 128 -0.13 5.05 -2.64
C PHE A 128 -0.84 4.33 -1.50
N ASP A 129 -0.59 4.67 -0.25
CA ASP A 129 -1.31 4.11 0.90
C ASP A 129 -2.79 4.50 0.87
N HIS A 130 -3.11 5.77 0.53
CA HIS A 130 -4.49 6.21 0.28
C HIS A 130 -5.10 5.54 -0.96
N ALA A 131 -4.32 5.38 -2.05
CA ALA A 131 -4.79 4.67 -3.23
C ALA A 131 -5.17 3.22 -2.92
N VAL A 132 -4.34 2.49 -2.16
CA VAL A 132 -4.63 1.11 -1.72
C VAL A 132 -5.89 1.07 -0.85
N LEU A 133 -6.02 1.99 0.13
CA LEU A 133 -7.20 2.07 0.99
C LEU A 133 -8.47 2.23 0.15
N HIS A 134 -8.52 3.23 -0.72
CA HIS A 134 -9.73 3.55 -1.47
C HIS A 134 -10.05 2.53 -2.56
N VAL A 135 -9.05 1.92 -3.19
CA VAL A 135 -9.25 0.78 -4.10
C VAL A 135 -9.88 -0.38 -3.35
N SER A 136 -9.37 -0.70 -2.15
CA SER A 136 -9.90 -1.79 -1.33
C SER A 136 -11.35 -1.52 -0.90
N GLU A 137 -11.68 -0.28 -0.49
CA GLU A 137 -13.04 0.13 -0.18
C GLU A 137 -13.99 -0.08 -1.36
N GLY A 138 -13.63 0.41 -2.55
CA GLY A 138 -14.46 0.28 -3.74
C GLY A 138 -14.63 -1.16 -4.22
N TYR A 139 -13.58 -1.97 -4.08
CA TYR A 139 -13.62 -3.40 -4.38
C TYR A 139 -14.55 -4.13 -3.41
N GLU A 140 -14.43 -3.86 -2.12
CA GLU A 140 -15.25 -4.47 -1.07
C GLU A 140 -16.72 -4.06 -1.19
N GLU A 141 -17.03 -2.80 -1.51
CA GLU A 141 -18.40 -2.35 -1.79
C GLU A 141 -19.04 -3.16 -2.91
N SER A 142 -18.30 -3.44 -3.99
CA SER A 142 -18.79 -4.26 -5.10
C SER A 142 -18.97 -5.73 -4.71
N LEU A 143 -18.07 -6.27 -3.91
CA LEU A 143 -18.16 -7.63 -3.37
C LEU A 143 -19.41 -7.79 -2.49
N ARG A 144 -19.63 -6.84 -1.58
CA ARG A 144 -20.82 -6.80 -0.72
C ARG A 144 -22.11 -6.71 -1.53
N SER A 145 -22.14 -5.83 -2.52
CA SER A 145 -23.30 -5.64 -3.39
C SER A 145 -23.64 -6.92 -4.16
N LYS A 146 -22.65 -7.66 -4.61
CA LYS A 146 -22.84 -8.88 -5.42
C LYS A 146 -23.26 -10.10 -4.59
N TYR A 147 -22.69 -10.24 -3.39
CA TYR A 147 -22.84 -11.46 -2.59
C TYR A 147 -23.65 -11.28 -1.31
N GLY A 148 -24.20 -10.07 -1.06
CA GLY A 148 -24.97 -9.79 0.16
C GLY A 148 -24.13 -9.91 1.44
N TYR A 149 -22.80 -9.76 1.34
CA TYR A 149 -21.89 -9.91 2.45
C TYR A 149 -21.97 -8.68 3.35
N GLU A 150 -22.56 -8.85 4.53
CA GLU A 150 -22.44 -7.85 5.60
C GLU A 150 -21.09 -8.01 6.29
N ALA A 151 -20.34 -6.89 6.41
CA ALA A 151 -19.07 -6.94 7.13
C ALA A 151 -19.31 -7.41 8.57
N PRO A 152 -18.50 -8.35 9.10
CA PRO A 152 -18.67 -8.88 10.45
C PRO A 152 -18.73 -7.79 11.53
N LEU A 153 -18.09 -6.64 11.28
CA LEU A 153 -17.98 -5.50 12.19
C LEU A 153 -19.21 -4.57 12.16
N SER A 154 -20.11 -4.69 11.20
CA SER A 154 -21.34 -3.87 11.15
C SER A 154 -22.51 -4.45 11.97
N ASN A 155 -22.42 -5.71 12.37
CA ASN A 155 -23.39 -6.33 13.26
C ASN A 155 -22.81 -6.43 14.69
N PRO A 156 -23.36 -5.70 15.67
CA PRO A 156 -22.88 -5.71 17.07
C PRO A 156 -22.86 -7.11 17.71
N GLU A 157 -23.78 -7.99 17.34
CA GLU A 157 -23.84 -9.35 17.87
C GLU A 157 -22.66 -10.19 17.33
N ARG A 158 -22.38 -10.14 16.02
CA ARG A 158 -21.23 -10.82 15.42
C ARG A 158 -19.89 -10.25 15.87
N LEU A 159 -19.84 -8.94 16.16
CA LEU A 159 -18.64 -8.33 16.74
C LEU A 159 -18.37 -8.89 18.13
N SER A 160 -19.40 -9.03 18.97
CA SER A 160 -19.26 -9.61 20.32
C SER A 160 -18.84 -11.09 20.27
N GLU A 161 -19.38 -11.87 19.32
CA GLU A 161 -18.96 -13.26 19.09
C GLU A 161 -17.52 -13.37 18.60
N ALA A 162 -17.11 -12.50 17.67
CA ALA A 162 -15.74 -12.48 17.15
C ALA A 162 -14.73 -12.07 18.24
N ILE A 163 -15.08 -11.11 19.10
CA ILE A 163 -14.25 -10.71 20.25
C ILE A 163 -14.16 -11.85 21.26
N ALA A 164 -15.27 -12.52 21.57
CA ALA A 164 -15.29 -13.66 22.49
C ALA A 164 -14.47 -14.86 21.96
N ALA A 165 -14.55 -15.11 20.65
CA ALA A 165 -13.75 -16.15 20.00
C ALA A 165 -12.25 -15.80 20.03
N LYS A 166 -11.89 -14.53 19.80
CA LYS A 166 -10.49 -14.06 19.88
C LYS A 166 -9.94 -14.18 21.31
N GLN A 167 -10.71 -13.80 22.32
CA GLN A 167 -10.33 -13.94 23.73
C GLN A 167 -10.10 -15.39 24.16
N LYS A 168 -10.87 -16.34 23.58
CA LYS A 168 -10.62 -17.78 23.80
C LYS A 168 -9.33 -18.28 23.16
N LEU A 169 -8.94 -17.72 22.01
CA LEU A 169 -7.68 -18.06 21.31
C LEU A 169 -6.46 -17.41 21.97
N GLU A 170 -6.63 -16.28 22.65
CA GLU A 170 -5.57 -15.58 23.36
C GLU A 170 -5.34 -16.06 24.79
N GLN A 171 -6.09 -17.07 25.28
CA GLN A 171 -5.72 -17.76 26.52
C GLN A 171 -4.35 -18.40 26.32
N PRO A 172 -3.36 -18.05 27.15
CA PRO A 172 -2.00 -18.54 26.96
C PRO A 172 -1.98 -20.06 27.03
N ILE A 173 -1.58 -20.72 25.93
CA ILE A 173 -1.29 -22.16 25.87
C ILE A 173 -0.01 -22.45 26.66
N TYR A 174 0.65 -21.45 27.16
CA TYR A 174 1.84 -21.57 28.01
C TYR A 174 1.43 -21.45 29.49
N GLU A 175 1.30 -22.60 30.17
CA GLU A 175 1.59 -22.61 31.60
C GLU A 175 3.08 -22.27 31.75
N GLU A 176 3.38 -21.15 32.41
CA GLU A 176 4.76 -20.85 32.76
C GLU A 176 5.35 -22.05 33.50
N PRO A 177 6.49 -22.61 33.02
CA PRO A 177 7.15 -23.67 33.77
C PRO A 177 7.49 -23.11 35.15
N LYS A 178 6.95 -23.69 36.21
CA LYS A 178 7.30 -23.35 37.60
C LYS A 178 8.79 -23.54 37.74
N LEU A 179 9.56 -22.47 37.61
CA LEU A 179 10.98 -22.48 37.88
C LEU A 179 11.16 -22.95 39.33
N PRO A 180 11.98 -23.99 39.59
CA PRO A 180 12.28 -24.40 40.94
C PRO A 180 12.91 -23.21 41.68
N SER A 181 12.40 -22.93 42.87
CA SER A 181 12.91 -21.85 43.73
C SER A 181 14.40 -22.14 44.04
N LEU A 182 15.28 -21.41 43.33
CA LEU A 182 16.70 -21.40 43.67
C LEU A 182 16.86 -20.76 45.04
N CYS A 183 16.99 -21.59 46.07
CA CYS A 183 17.43 -21.14 47.38
C CYS A 183 18.87 -20.62 47.24
N PHE A 184 19.02 -19.31 47.18
CA PHE A 184 20.32 -18.66 47.38
C PHE A 184 20.70 -18.80 48.88
N THR A 185 21.43 -19.84 49.21
CA THR A 185 22.17 -19.87 50.47
C THR A 185 23.30 -18.84 50.40
N LYS A 186 23.23 -17.84 51.27
CA LYS A 186 24.31 -16.86 51.51
C LYS A 186 25.61 -17.59 51.91
N GLY A 187 26.43 -17.90 50.92
CA GLY A 187 27.82 -18.33 51.14
C GLY A 187 28.71 -17.11 51.32
N MET A 188 29.19 -16.91 52.55
CA MET A 188 30.19 -15.91 52.93
C MET A 188 31.51 -16.20 52.18
N ILE A 189 31.90 -15.37 51.25
CA ILE A 189 33.26 -15.39 50.68
C ILE A 189 34.13 -14.53 51.64
N ARG A 190 35.00 -15.22 52.41
CA ARG A 190 36.15 -14.60 53.08
C ARG A 190 37.29 -14.58 52.08
N PHE A 191 37.78 -13.40 51.79
CA PHE A 191 39.11 -13.26 51.18
C PHE A 191 40.15 -13.34 52.28
N GLY A 192 41.11 -14.26 52.17
CA GLY A 192 42.36 -14.29 52.86
C GLY A 192 43.48 -13.86 51.89
#